data_888517988f2d54898d4d2c0d86161933
#
_entry.id   888517988f2d54898d4d2c0d86161933
#
_cell.length_a   1.000
_cell.length_b   1.000
_cell.length_c   1.000
_cell.angle_alpha   90.00
_cell.angle_beta   90.00
_cell.angle_gamma   90.00
#
_symmetry.space_group_name_H-M   'P 1'
#
loop_
_entity.id
_entity.type
_entity.pdbx_description
1 polymer ?
#
loop_
_entity_poly.entity_id
_entity_poly.type
_entity_poly.pdbx_seq_one_letter_code
_entity_poly.pdbx_strand_id
1 'polypeptide(L)'
;MAQLKHRLRNFLNGAEGGVTVEFALWVPVLLAMLFLSADASMLFSAQSNYWNISRDTARVVSRHAMTAAEAEVYARERAQISTYQPDVRVLIDERANTVTVTITADTHALMPFDVTGLALGRTMSVQVTQSLEPI
;
A
#
# COMPACT_ATOMS: atom_id res chain seq x y z
N MET A 1 13.52 -54.22 -29.28
CA MET A 1 13.34 -53.91 -27.83
C MET A 1 14.56 -53.26 -27.17
N ALA A 2 15.78 -53.65 -27.53
CA ALA A 2 17.02 -53.08 -26.92
C ALA A 2 17.24 -51.58 -27.20
N GLN A 3 16.88 -51.09 -28.38
CA GLN A 3 17.05 -49.67 -28.75
C GLN A 3 16.10 -48.71 -28.00
N LEU A 4 14.90 -49.19 -27.66
CA LEU A 4 13.94 -48.40 -26.88
C LEU A 4 14.40 -48.19 -25.43
N LYS A 5 14.96 -49.24 -24.84
CA LYS A 5 15.56 -49.19 -23.47
C LYS A 5 16.78 -48.26 -23.43
N HIS A 6 17.59 -48.22 -24.46
CA HIS A 6 18.76 -47.33 -24.53
C HIS A 6 18.35 -45.85 -24.67
N ARG A 7 17.32 -45.55 -25.47
CA ARG A 7 16.79 -44.20 -25.61
C ARG A 7 16.12 -43.69 -24.33
N LEU A 8 15.33 -44.55 -23.65
CA LEU A 8 14.72 -44.21 -22.35
C LEU A 8 15.79 -43.98 -21.26
N ARG A 9 16.86 -44.76 -21.24
CA ARG A 9 17.96 -44.60 -20.29
C ARG A 9 18.74 -43.31 -20.52
N ASN A 10 18.98 -42.95 -21.77
CA ASN A 10 19.62 -41.67 -22.11
C ASN A 10 18.73 -40.44 -21.82
N PHE A 11 17.41 -40.56 -21.97
CA PHE A 11 16.48 -39.53 -21.60
C PHE A 11 16.39 -39.34 -20.07
N LEU A 12 16.47 -40.41 -19.29
CA LEU A 12 16.43 -40.35 -17.82
C LEU A 12 17.78 -39.92 -17.22
N ASN A 13 18.88 -40.10 -17.95
CA ASN A 13 20.23 -39.70 -17.51
C ASN A 13 20.68 -38.35 -18.11
N GLY A 14 19.85 -37.70 -18.94
CA GLY A 14 20.11 -36.39 -19.48
C GLY A 14 20.01 -35.33 -18.37
N ALA A 15 21.14 -34.82 -17.91
CA ALA A 15 21.21 -33.72 -16.92
C ALA A 15 20.57 -32.41 -17.41
N GLU A 16 20.18 -32.34 -18.67
CA GLU A 16 19.54 -31.15 -19.27
C GLU A 16 18.12 -30.88 -18.75
N GLY A 17 17.41 -31.91 -18.23
CA GLY A 17 16.11 -31.74 -17.60
C GLY A 17 16.19 -31.17 -16.17
N GLY A 18 17.31 -31.30 -15.48
CA GLY A 18 17.49 -30.85 -14.09
C GLY A 18 17.42 -29.31 -13.97
N VAL A 19 18.09 -28.60 -14.86
CA VAL A 19 18.12 -27.13 -14.88
C VAL A 19 16.73 -26.55 -15.13
N THR A 20 15.94 -27.16 -16.01
CA THR A 20 14.57 -26.69 -16.32
C THR A 20 13.63 -26.90 -15.14
N VAL A 21 13.76 -28.03 -14.42
CA VAL A 21 12.97 -28.33 -13.22
C VAL A 21 13.36 -27.40 -12.08
N GLU A 22 14.67 -27.16 -11.89
CA GLU A 22 15.18 -26.24 -10.89
C GLU A 22 14.67 -24.81 -11.15
N PHE A 23 14.76 -24.33 -12.40
CA PHE A 23 14.22 -23.03 -12.78
C PHE A 23 12.70 -22.94 -12.55
N ALA A 24 11.95 -23.98 -12.90
CA ALA A 24 10.50 -24.02 -12.69
C ALA A 24 10.10 -23.93 -11.20
N LEU A 25 10.93 -24.45 -10.29
CA LEU A 25 10.72 -24.32 -8.84
C LEU A 25 11.00 -22.90 -8.34
N TRP A 26 11.94 -22.17 -8.97
CA TRP A 26 12.25 -20.79 -8.59
C TRP A 26 11.25 -19.77 -9.10
N VAL A 27 10.56 -20.03 -10.23
CA VAL A 27 9.59 -19.12 -10.82
C VAL A 27 8.53 -18.65 -9.83
N PRO A 28 7.83 -19.51 -9.07
CA PRO A 28 6.82 -19.06 -8.13
C PRO A 28 7.41 -18.20 -6.99
N VAL A 29 8.63 -18.47 -6.56
CA VAL A 29 9.32 -17.65 -5.53
C VAL A 29 9.65 -16.28 -6.08
N LEU A 30 10.17 -16.19 -7.31
CA LEU A 30 10.48 -14.92 -7.97
C LEU A 30 9.21 -14.09 -8.21
N LEU A 31 8.10 -14.72 -8.63
CA LEU A 31 6.82 -14.05 -8.80
C LEU A 31 6.26 -13.54 -7.48
N ALA A 32 6.36 -14.33 -6.41
CA ALA A 32 5.94 -13.90 -5.08
C ALA A 32 6.73 -12.67 -4.59
N MET A 33 8.06 -12.66 -4.81
CA MET A 33 8.91 -11.50 -4.49
C MET A 33 8.54 -10.27 -5.32
N LEU A 34 8.22 -10.45 -6.61
CA LEU A 34 7.81 -9.37 -7.50
C LEU A 34 6.50 -8.75 -7.03
N PHE A 35 5.49 -9.57 -6.72
CA PHE A 35 4.19 -9.10 -6.25
C PHE A 35 4.30 -8.41 -4.89
N LEU A 36 5.08 -8.98 -3.97
CA LEU A 36 5.37 -8.38 -2.67
C LEU A 36 6.00 -6.99 -2.82
N SER A 37 6.96 -6.85 -3.74
CA SER A 37 7.63 -5.57 -4.00
C SER A 37 6.66 -4.54 -4.59
N ALA A 38 5.76 -4.97 -5.47
CA ALA A 38 4.73 -4.10 -6.06
C ALA A 38 3.75 -3.61 -4.98
N ASP A 39 3.21 -4.51 -4.15
CA ASP A 39 2.30 -4.17 -3.06
C ASP A 39 2.97 -3.20 -2.07
N ALA A 40 4.21 -3.48 -1.66
CA ALA A 40 4.97 -2.61 -0.76
C ALA A 40 5.16 -1.21 -1.36
N SER A 41 5.52 -1.11 -2.64
CA SER A 41 5.69 0.17 -3.32
C SER A 41 4.40 0.99 -3.36
N MET A 42 3.26 0.35 -3.62
CA MET A 42 1.95 1.01 -3.61
C MET A 42 1.57 1.51 -2.22
N LEU A 43 1.77 0.70 -1.18
CA LEU A 43 1.51 1.11 0.20
C LEU A 43 2.38 2.30 0.62
N PHE A 44 3.69 2.29 0.35
CA PHE A 44 4.57 3.40 0.66
C PHE A 44 4.20 4.67 -0.09
N SER A 45 3.81 4.55 -1.36
CA SER A 45 3.33 5.66 -2.17
C SER A 45 2.04 6.26 -1.59
N ALA A 46 1.07 5.42 -1.25
CA ALA A 46 -0.19 5.85 -0.62
C ALA A 46 0.06 6.52 0.74
N GLN A 47 0.90 5.93 1.59
CA GLN A 47 1.27 6.49 2.88
C GLN A 47 1.91 7.87 2.74
N SER A 48 2.86 8.02 1.84
CA SER A 48 3.53 9.30 1.57
C SER A 48 2.53 10.36 1.07
N ASN A 49 1.62 9.98 0.18
CA ASN A 49 0.58 10.86 -0.33
C ASN A 49 -0.38 11.31 0.79
N TYR A 50 -0.83 10.39 1.64
CA TYR A 50 -1.71 10.71 2.77
C TYR A 50 -1.03 11.61 3.80
N TRP A 51 0.27 11.42 4.05
CA TRP A 51 1.06 12.32 4.88
C TRP A 51 1.07 13.76 4.33
N ASN A 52 1.28 13.92 3.03
CA ASN A 52 1.28 15.23 2.40
C ASN A 52 -0.10 15.89 2.47
N ILE A 53 -1.17 15.14 2.14
CA ILE A 53 -2.55 15.65 2.19
C ILE A 53 -2.94 16.03 3.63
N SER A 54 -2.63 15.18 4.62
CA SER A 54 -2.93 15.47 6.02
C SER A 54 -2.22 16.74 6.51
N ARG A 55 -0.95 16.92 6.12
CA ARG A 55 -0.17 18.11 6.46
C ARG A 55 -0.72 19.37 5.79
N ASP A 56 -1.04 19.31 4.51
CA ASP A 56 -1.61 20.43 3.77
C ASP A 56 -2.98 20.81 4.35
N THR A 57 -3.82 19.83 4.63
CA THR A 57 -5.15 20.04 5.22
C THR A 57 -5.03 20.66 6.60
N ALA A 58 -4.18 20.11 7.47
CA ALA A 58 -3.95 20.67 8.81
C ALA A 58 -3.47 22.12 8.75
N ARG A 59 -2.61 22.46 7.80
CA ARG A 59 -2.11 23.83 7.58
C ARG A 59 -3.20 24.80 7.13
N VAL A 60 -4.12 24.36 6.28
CA VAL A 60 -5.23 25.21 5.82
C VAL A 60 -6.22 25.47 6.95
N VAL A 61 -6.54 24.43 7.74
CA VAL A 61 -7.42 24.57 8.91
C VAL A 61 -6.75 25.40 10.01
N SER A 62 -5.45 25.24 10.26
CA SER A 62 -4.74 26.00 11.29
C SER A 62 -4.75 27.52 11.04
N ARG A 63 -4.90 27.93 9.78
CA ARG A 63 -5.03 29.32 9.36
C ARG A 63 -6.50 29.82 9.32
N HIS A 64 -7.42 29.04 9.82
CA HIS A 64 -8.87 29.35 9.80
C HIS A 64 -9.44 29.55 8.39
N ALA A 65 -8.80 29.03 7.34
CA ALA A 65 -9.25 29.18 5.97
C ALA A 65 -10.35 28.17 5.58
N MET A 66 -10.54 27.12 6.35
CA MET A 66 -11.60 26.10 6.17
C MET A 66 -12.12 25.63 7.51
N THR A 67 -13.39 25.27 7.56
CA THR A 67 -13.98 24.56 8.69
C THR A 67 -13.53 23.09 8.69
N ALA A 68 -13.68 22.39 9.83
CA ALA A 68 -13.35 20.97 9.94
C ALA A 68 -14.10 20.11 8.90
N ALA A 69 -15.40 20.39 8.70
CA ALA A 69 -16.24 19.65 7.76
C ALA A 69 -15.81 19.85 6.29
N GLU A 70 -15.52 21.09 5.90
CA GLU A 70 -15.00 21.39 4.56
C GLU A 70 -13.63 20.75 4.32
N ALA A 71 -12.76 20.75 5.34
CA ALA A 71 -11.45 20.15 5.28
C ALA A 71 -11.51 18.61 5.16
N GLU A 72 -12.49 17.95 5.79
CA GLU A 72 -12.71 16.50 5.60
C GLU A 72 -13.08 16.17 4.15
N VAL A 73 -13.99 16.94 3.55
CA VAL A 73 -14.37 16.75 2.13
C VAL A 73 -13.18 17.00 1.23
N TYR A 74 -12.48 18.12 1.42
CA TYR A 74 -11.29 18.47 0.66
C TYR A 74 -10.20 17.41 0.72
N ALA A 75 -9.88 16.92 1.92
CA ALA A 75 -8.86 15.90 2.10
C ALA A 75 -9.30 14.55 1.52
N ARG A 76 -10.57 14.16 1.64
CA ARG A 76 -11.13 12.92 1.12
C ARG A 76 -11.07 12.88 -0.41
N GLU A 77 -11.42 13.97 -1.08
CA GLU A 77 -11.33 14.06 -2.55
C GLU A 77 -9.89 13.95 -3.04
N ARG A 78 -8.95 14.59 -2.35
CA ARG A 78 -7.52 14.53 -2.73
C ARG A 78 -6.85 13.21 -2.38
N ALA A 79 -7.32 12.53 -1.32
CA ALA A 79 -6.81 11.24 -0.88
C ALA A 79 -7.38 10.06 -1.68
N GLN A 80 -8.35 10.31 -2.57
CA GLN A 80 -8.93 9.30 -3.43
C GLN A 80 -7.87 8.67 -4.34
N ILE A 81 -7.82 7.33 -4.35
CA ILE A 81 -6.98 6.56 -5.25
C ILE A 81 -7.89 5.70 -6.13
N SER A 82 -7.92 5.98 -7.43
CA SER A 82 -8.87 5.37 -8.37
C SER A 82 -10.32 5.56 -7.90
N THR A 83 -11.04 4.50 -7.60
CA THR A 83 -12.42 4.52 -7.07
C THR A 83 -12.50 4.42 -5.55
N TYR A 84 -11.37 4.17 -4.88
CA TYR A 84 -11.32 4.01 -3.42
C TYR A 84 -11.16 5.36 -2.73
N GLN A 85 -12.05 5.64 -1.77
CA GLN A 85 -11.99 6.82 -0.90
C GLN A 85 -11.65 6.39 0.53
N PRO A 86 -10.58 6.92 1.14
CA PRO A 86 -10.26 6.66 2.53
C PRO A 86 -11.20 7.40 3.48
N ASP A 87 -11.28 6.95 4.73
CA ASP A 87 -11.93 7.69 5.79
C ASP A 87 -11.04 8.84 6.26
N VAL A 88 -11.59 10.04 6.32
CA VAL A 88 -10.89 11.25 6.75
C VAL A 88 -11.63 11.88 7.90
N ARG A 89 -10.91 12.20 8.97
CA ARG A 89 -11.42 12.92 10.14
C ARG A 89 -10.54 14.10 10.47
N VAL A 90 -11.18 15.24 10.70
CA VAL A 90 -10.53 16.47 11.13
C VAL A 90 -11.10 16.87 12.48
N LEU A 91 -10.26 16.90 13.51
CA LEU A 91 -10.62 17.27 14.87
C LEU A 91 -9.89 18.55 15.25
N ILE A 92 -10.64 19.54 15.69
CA ILE A 92 -10.11 20.78 16.26
C ILE A 92 -10.28 20.70 17.77
N ASP A 93 -9.19 20.78 18.50
CA ASP A 93 -9.19 20.89 19.97
C ASP A 93 -8.83 22.33 20.36
N GLU A 94 -9.86 23.11 20.69
CA GLU A 94 -9.70 24.51 21.11
C GLU A 94 -8.94 24.63 22.42
N ARG A 95 -9.01 23.63 23.31
CA ARG A 95 -8.30 23.67 24.60
C ARG A 95 -6.80 23.43 24.43
N ALA A 96 -6.44 22.50 23.55
CA ALA A 96 -5.07 22.22 23.21
C ALA A 96 -4.51 23.18 22.13
N ASN A 97 -5.38 24.00 21.54
CA ASN A 97 -5.08 24.88 20.41
C ASN A 97 -4.43 24.10 19.25
N THR A 98 -5.01 22.94 18.89
CA THR A 98 -4.48 22.05 17.86
C THR A 98 -5.57 21.58 16.89
N VAL A 99 -5.16 21.31 15.66
CA VAL A 99 -5.92 20.58 14.66
C VAL A 99 -5.25 19.24 14.38
N THR A 100 -6.03 18.18 14.38
CA THR A 100 -5.57 16.82 14.07
C THR A 100 -6.32 16.31 12.85
N VAL A 101 -5.58 15.97 11.81
CA VAL A 101 -6.10 15.33 10.59
C VAL A 101 -5.68 13.88 10.59
N THR A 102 -6.65 12.98 10.48
CA THR A 102 -6.44 11.53 10.42
C THR A 102 -7.02 10.99 9.11
N ILE A 103 -6.21 10.30 8.34
CA ILE A 103 -6.63 9.56 7.13
C ILE A 103 -6.45 8.09 7.41
N THR A 104 -7.53 7.32 7.29
CA THR A 104 -7.53 5.86 7.49
C THR A 104 -7.95 5.17 6.21
N ALA A 105 -7.14 4.22 5.77
CA ALA A 105 -7.38 3.48 4.53
C ALA A 105 -7.31 1.97 4.76
N ASP A 106 -8.10 1.21 4.00
CA ASP A 106 -7.99 -0.24 3.94
C ASP A 106 -6.82 -0.60 3.03
N THR A 107 -5.84 -1.32 3.58
CA THR A 107 -4.65 -1.75 2.84
C THR A 107 -4.99 -2.67 1.68
N HIS A 108 -6.04 -3.50 1.81
CA HIS A 108 -6.49 -4.38 0.75
C HIS A 108 -6.97 -3.61 -0.50
N ALA A 109 -7.60 -2.46 -0.31
CA ALA A 109 -8.04 -1.60 -1.43
C ALA A 109 -6.87 -0.86 -2.13
N LEU A 110 -5.71 -0.79 -1.48
CA LEU A 110 -4.52 -0.10 -1.99
C LEU A 110 -3.51 -1.04 -2.67
N MET A 111 -3.63 -2.35 -2.44
CA MET A 111 -2.69 -3.35 -2.94
C MET A 111 -3.28 -4.12 -4.11
N PRO A 112 -2.59 -4.15 -5.28
CA PRO A 112 -3.11 -4.86 -6.46
C PRO A 112 -3.09 -6.39 -6.32
N PHE A 113 -2.19 -6.96 -5.51
CA PHE A 113 -2.03 -8.42 -5.35
C PHE A 113 -2.40 -8.93 -3.97
N ASP A 114 -2.47 -8.04 -2.97
CA ASP A 114 -2.80 -8.33 -1.57
C ASP A 114 -1.95 -9.44 -0.91
N VAL A 115 -0.72 -9.60 -1.36
CA VAL A 115 0.20 -10.60 -0.80
C VAL A 115 0.60 -10.26 0.63
N THR A 116 0.71 -8.97 0.94
CA THR A 116 1.11 -8.47 2.27
C THR A 116 -0.06 -8.31 3.23
N GLY A 117 -1.29 -8.27 2.77
CA GLY A 117 -2.50 -8.08 3.58
C GLY A 117 -2.72 -9.16 4.63
N LEU A 118 -2.21 -10.36 4.37
CA LEU A 118 -2.19 -11.47 5.33
C LEU A 118 -1.25 -11.22 6.53
N ALA A 119 -0.21 -10.38 6.36
CA ALA A 119 0.86 -10.20 7.34
C ALA A 119 0.83 -8.84 8.07
N LEU A 120 0.36 -7.76 7.41
CA LEU A 120 0.50 -6.38 7.88
C LEU A 120 -0.77 -5.76 8.47
N GLY A 121 -1.88 -6.50 8.54
CA GLY A 121 -3.16 -5.96 8.97
C GLY A 121 -3.90 -5.22 7.85
N ARG A 122 -5.19 -4.95 8.09
CA ARG A 122 -6.11 -4.45 7.06
C ARG A 122 -6.22 -2.93 6.99
N THR A 123 -5.67 -2.22 7.95
CA THR A 123 -5.85 -0.76 8.01
C THR A 123 -4.52 -0.04 8.15
N MET A 124 -4.36 1.00 7.37
CA MET A 124 -3.27 1.96 7.46
C MET A 124 -3.86 3.30 7.90
N SER A 125 -3.27 3.93 8.92
CA SER A 125 -3.69 5.24 9.42
C SER A 125 -2.52 6.20 9.43
N VAL A 126 -2.77 7.41 8.94
CA VAL A 126 -1.84 8.54 8.98
C VAL A 126 -2.48 9.66 9.77
N GLN A 127 -1.76 10.20 10.75
CA GLN A 127 -2.23 11.27 11.62
C GLN A 127 -1.21 12.42 11.65
N VAL A 128 -1.69 13.63 11.46
CA VAL A 128 -0.90 14.86 11.57
C VAL A 128 -1.61 15.81 12.52
N THR A 129 -0.87 16.30 13.50
CA THR A 129 -1.35 17.33 14.45
C THR A 129 -0.53 18.59 14.27
N GLN A 130 -1.20 19.73 14.19
CA GLN A 130 -0.59 21.05 14.04
C GLN A 130 -1.25 22.04 15.02
N SER A 131 -0.50 23.02 15.52
CA SER A 131 -1.03 24.11 16.32
C SER A 131 -1.87 25.04 15.46
N LEU A 132 -2.97 25.56 16.02
CA LEU A 132 -3.76 26.63 15.40
C LEU A 132 -2.96 27.92 15.43
N GLU A 133 -3.00 28.69 14.35
CA GLU A 133 -2.41 30.03 14.31
C GLU A 133 -3.28 31.00 15.15
N PRO A 134 -2.70 31.92 15.93
CA PRO A 134 -3.47 32.92 16.65
C PRO A 134 -4.24 33.80 15.67
N ILE A 135 -5.46 34.15 16.03
CA ILE A 135 -6.35 35.06 15.29
C ILE A 135 -5.86 36.49 15.47
#